data_13760b1149ac95d97f351231397a2e55
#
_entry.id   13760b1149ac95d97f351231397a2e55
#
_cell.length_a   1.000
_cell.length_b   1.000
_cell.length_c   1.000
_cell.angle_alpha   90.00
_cell.angle_beta   90.00
_cell.angle_gamma   90.00
#
_symmetry.space_group_name_H-M   'P 1'
#
loop_
_entity.id
_entity.type
_entity.pdbx_description
1 polymer ?
#
loop_
_entity_poly.entity_id
_entity_poly.type
_entity_poly.pdbx_seq_one_letter_code
_entity_poly.pdbx_strand_id
1 'polypeptide(L)'
;SQMSVMRSTLLGSLLQVLKFNQARKQARVRVFELGRVFLRDASVKSTDSTVEGFDQPMRVAGLASGGADALQWGRKEQGVDFFDVKGDVEVLLAPLQASFRPGSHPAMHPGRCAQVTLDGRAIGFVGELHPQWRQQFELAQAPILFELDLDPVLQQRVPEFKPVAKLQ
;
A
#
# COMPACT_ATOMS: atom_id res chain seq x y z
N SER A 1 25.77 -5.29 -1.86
CA SER A 1 24.76 -5.03 -0.82
C SER A 1 23.42 -4.69 -1.48
N GLN A 2 22.35 -5.42 -1.16
CA GLN A 2 21.00 -5.18 -1.70
C GLN A 2 20.41 -3.81 -1.26
N MET A 3 21.05 -3.11 -0.34
CA MET A 3 20.63 -1.81 0.19
C MET A 3 21.38 -0.61 -0.39
N SER A 4 22.18 -0.79 -1.43
CA SER A 4 23.00 0.27 -2.00
C SER A 4 22.30 1.18 -3.02
N VAL A 5 21.04 0.89 -3.37
CA VAL A 5 20.26 1.66 -4.36
C VAL A 5 19.10 2.37 -3.67
N MET A 6 18.93 3.67 -3.96
CA MET A 6 17.77 4.43 -3.50
C MET A 6 16.49 3.87 -4.13
N ARG A 7 15.53 3.51 -3.31
CA ARG A 7 14.26 2.91 -3.75
C ARG A 7 13.25 3.97 -4.15
N SER A 8 12.56 3.77 -5.25
CA SER A 8 11.44 4.62 -5.72
C SER A 8 10.07 4.11 -5.24
N THR A 9 10.02 2.91 -4.65
CA THR A 9 8.80 2.27 -4.14
C THR A 9 9.13 1.34 -2.97
N LEU A 10 8.17 1.13 -2.08
CA LEU A 10 8.26 0.16 -0.99
C LEU A 10 7.83 -1.25 -1.42
N LEU A 11 7.18 -1.40 -2.58
CA LEU A 11 6.60 -2.67 -3.02
C LEU A 11 7.65 -3.76 -3.22
N GLY A 12 8.85 -3.41 -3.70
CA GLY A 12 9.92 -4.36 -3.92
C GLY A 12 10.40 -5.05 -2.63
N SER A 13 10.55 -4.31 -1.54
CA SER A 13 10.93 -4.87 -0.24
C SER A 13 9.82 -5.77 0.34
N LEU A 14 8.56 -5.39 0.19
CA LEU A 14 7.42 -6.21 0.61
C LEU A 14 7.34 -7.54 -0.17
N LEU A 15 7.62 -7.53 -1.47
CA LEU A 15 7.66 -8.74 -2.28
C LEU A 15 8.81 -9.67 -1.86
N GLN A 16 9.96 -9.14 -1.48
CA GLN A 16 11.05 -9.93 -0.92
C GLN A 16 10.67 -10.58 0.42
N VAL A 17 9.98 -9.83 1.29
CA VAL A 17 9.44 -10.35 2.55
C VAL A 17 8.43 -11.47 2.28
N LEU A 18 7.54 -11.30 1.31
CA LEU A 18 6.60 -12.35 0.91
C LEU A 18 7.34 -13.62 0.46
N LYS A 19 8.30 -13.49 -0.47
CA LYS A 19 9.09 -14.62 -0.96
C LYS A 19 9.81 -15.35 0.18
N PHE A 20 10.40 -14.61 1.10
CA PHE A 20 11.07 -15.15 2.27
C PHE A 20 10.12 -15.96 3.19
N ASN A 21 8.90 -15.45 3.42
CA ASN A 21 7.91 -16.14 4.25
C ASN A 21 7.33 -17.36 3.54
N GLN A 22 7.08 -17.29 2.24
CA GLN A 22 6.61 -18.44 1.45
C GLN A 22 7.63 -19.57 1.42
N ALA A 23 8.92 -19.27 1.33
CA ALA A 23 9.99 -20.28 1.43
C ALA A 23 9.98 -21.02 2.79
N ARG A 24 9.40 -20.40 3.83
CA ARG A 24 9.20 -20.99 5.16
C ARG A 24 7.80 -21.60 5.35
N LYS A 25 7.08 -21.82 4.25
CA LYS A 25 5.74 -22.42 4.24
C LYS A 25 4.69 -21.60 5.00
N GLN A 26 4.88 -20.29 5.12
CA GLN A 26 3.86 -19.41 5.64
C GLN A 26 2.79 -19.19 4.55
N ALA A 27 1.64 -19.84 4.72
CA ALA A 27 0.57 -19.80 3.72
C ALA A 27 -0.15 -18.45 3.68
N ARG A 28 -0.17 -17.72 4.79
CA ARG A 28 -0.83 -16.43 4.93
C ARG A 28 0.17 -15.37 5.36
N VAL A 29 0.30 -14.33 4.54
CA VAL A 29 1.22 -13.21 4.81
C VAL A 29 0.46 -11.90 4.68
N ARG A 30 0.49 -11.09 5.74
CA ARG A 30 0.01 -9.70 5.76
C ARG A 30 1.07 -8.84 6.42
N VAL A 31 1.65 -7.94 5.65
CA VAL A 31 2.75 -7.08 6.08
C VAL A 31 2.56 -5.68 5.56
N PHE A 32 3.10 -4.72 6.29
CA PHE A 32 3.17 -3.33 5.85
C PHE A 32 4.52 -2.72 6.17
N GLU A 33 4.83 -1.63 5.51
CA GLU A 33 6.05 -0.87 5.69
C GLU A 33 5.73 0.63 5.63
N LEU A 34 6.37 1.38 6.52
CA LEU A 34 6.46 2.84 6.47
C LEU A 34 7.88 3.21 6.08
N GLY A 35 8.04 4.07 5.11
CA GLY A 35 9.38 4.44 4.68
C GLY A 35 9.41 5.58 3.67
N ARG A 36 10.60 6.13 3.50
CA ARG A 36 10.87 7.11 2.46
C ARG A 36 11.18 6.41 1.15
N VAL A 37 10.70 7.01 0.07
CA VAL A 37 11.10 6.71 -1.29
C VAL A 37 11.85 7.90 -1.87
N PHE A 38 12.61 7.67 -2.94
CA PHE A 38 13.45 8.69 -3.56
C PHE A 38 12.99 8.88 -5.00
N LEU A 39 12.38 10.02 -5.27
CA LEU A 39 11.88 10.39 -6.59
C LEU A 39 12.78 11.47 -7.19
N ARG A 40 13.17 11.30 -8.44
CA ARG A 40 13.95 12.34 -9.13
C ARG A 40 13.08 13.58 -9.33
N ASP A 41 13.54 14.70 -8.81
CA ASP A 41 12.92 16.01 -8.99
C ASP A 41 14.00 17.08 -9.04
N ALA A 42 14.26 17.58 -10.23
CA ALA A 42 15.30 18.59 -10.47
C ALA A 42 15.03 19.94 -9.78
N SER A 43 13.81 20.18 -9.31
CA SER A 43 13.43 21.41 -8.59
C SER A 43 13.87 21.40 -7.12
N VAL A 44 14.17 20.22 -6.57
CA VAL A 44 14.59 20.07 -5.18
C VAL A 44 16.04 20.49 -5.00
N LYS A 45 16.26 21.49 -4.13
CA LYS A 45 17.60 21.96 -3.75
C LYS A 45 18.07 21.26 -2.49
N SER A 46 19.38 21.18 -2.31
CA SER A 46 20.00 20.63 -1.10
C SER A 46 19.70 21.52 0.10
N THR A 47 19.25 20.89 1.21
CA THR A 47 19.04 21.50 2.53
C THR A 47 19.50 20.50 3.59
N ASP A 48 19.35 20.84 4.87
CA ASP A 48 19.67 19.93 5.98
C ASP A 48 18.80 18.66 5.97
N SER A 49 17.66 18.68 5.28
CA SER A 49 16.70 17.58 5.23
C SER A 49 16.43 17.02 3.82
N THR A 50 16.98 17.64 2.77
CA THR A 50 16.76 17.26 1.37
C THR A 50 18.08 17.07 0.62
N VAL A 51 18.08 16.11 -0.30
CA VAL A 51 19.19 15.88 -1.24
C VAL A 51 18.84 16.52 -2.58
N GLU A 52 19.78 17.26 -3.16
CA GLU A 52 19.56 17.91 -4.45
C GLU A 52 19.13 16.92 -5.54
N GLY A 53 18.07 17.27 -6.26
CA GLY A 53 17.52 16.47 -7.34
C GLY A 53 16.64 15.30 -6.91
N PHE A 54 16.33 15.18 -5.61
CA PHE A 54 15.50 14.10 -5.10
C PHE A 54 14.43 14.58 -4.13
N ASP A 55 13.18 14.28 -4.42
CA ASP A 55 12.09 14.33 -3.46
C ASP A 55 12.07 13.03 -2.65
N GLN A 56 11.81 13.14 -1.36
CA GLN A 56 11.85 12.02 -0.40
C GLN A 56 10.53 11.88 0.38
N PRO A 57 9.41 11.64 -0.30
CA PRO A 57 8.13 11.51 0.38
C PRO A 57 8.09 10.27 1.28
N MET A 58 7.38 10.41 2.41
CA MET A 58 7.05 9.28 3.25
C MET A 58 5.85 8.53 2.66
N ARG A 59 5.94 7.22 2.59
CA ARG A 59 4.88 6.32 2.12
C ARG A 59 4.55 5.24 3.13
N VAL A 60 3.33 4.76 3.04
CA VAL A 60 2.89 3.50 3.63
C VAL A 60 2.53 2.54 2.52
N ALA A 61 3.02 1.33 2.60
CA ALA A 61 2.67 0.26 1.67
C ALA A 61 2.33 -1.01 2.44
N GLY A 62 1.48 -1.83 1.86
CA GLY A 62 1.09 -3.10 2.43
C GLY A 62 0.90 -4.18 1.38
N LEU A 63 0.96 -5.42 1.83
CA LEU A 63 0.82 -6.61 1.03
C LEU A 63 0.02 -7.65 1.79
N ALA A 64 -0.92 -8.30 1.10
CA ALA A 64 -1.65 -9.45 1.59
C ALA A 64 -1.60 -10.59 0.57
N SER A 65 -1.31 -11.80 1.05
CA SER A 65 -1.25 -13.02 0.25
C SER A 65 -1.76 -14.22 1.06
N GLY A 66 -2.37 -15.17 0.37
CA GLY A 66 -2.92 -16.37 1.00
C GLY A 66 -4.37 -16.20 1.44
N GLY A 67 -4.76 -16.80 2.56
CA GLY A 67 -6.12 -16.73 3.08
C GLY A 67 -6.54 -15.32 3.49
N ALA A 68 -7.80 -14.95 3.21
CA ALA A 68 -8.38 -13.69 3.66
C ALA A 68 -8.41 -13.61 5.19
N ASP A 69 -8.82 -14.70 5.83
CA ASP A 69 -8.87 -14.87 7.28
C ASP A 69 -7.86 -15.90 7.77
N ALA A 70 -7.60 -15.89 9.07
CA ALA A 70 -6.91 -16.99 9.71
C ALA A 70 -7.75 -18.28 9.59
N LEU A 71 -7.07 -19.43 9.50
CA LEU A 71 -7.75 -20.73 9.45
C LEU A 71 -8.73 -20.88 10.63
N GLN A 72 -10.00 -21.06 10.33
CA GLN A 72 -11.05 -21.27 11.31
C GLN A 72 -11.81 -22.55 10.99
N TRP A 73 -12.12 -23.31 12.05
CA TRP A 73 -12.91 -24.52 11.90
C TRP A 73 -14.33 -24.19 11.40
N GLY A 74 -14.81 -24.91 10.39
CA GLY A 74 -16.16 -24.72 9.84
C GLY A 74 -16.31 -23.58 8.83
N ARG A 75 -15.25 -22.84 8.49
CA ARG A 75 -15.26 -21.87 7.38
C ARG A 75 -14.45 -22.36 6.20
N LYS A 76 -15.03 -22.21 5.00
CA LYS A 76 -14.31 -22.48 3.76
C LYS A 76 -13.21 -21.42 3.61
N GLU A 77 -11.99 -21.87 3.35
CA GLU A 77 -10.87 -20.98 3.09
C GLU A 77 -11.13 -20.18 1.81
N GLN A 78 -11.06 -18.87 1.93
CA GLN A 78 -11.12 -17.93 0.80
C GLN A 78 -9.78 -17.21 0.68
N GLY A 79 -9.27 -17.11 -0.56
CA GLY A 79 -8.09 -16.30 -0.83
C GLY A 79 -8.38 -14.82 -0.66
N VAL A 80 -7.37 -14.07 -0.20
CA VAL A 80 -7.44 -12.61 -0.14
C VAL A 80 -7.68 -12.04 -1.55
N ASP A 81 -8.56 -11.07 -1.66
CA ASP A 81 -8.90 -10.39 -2.90
C ASP A 81 -8.67 -8.88 -2.83
N PHE A 82 -8.94 -8.19 -3.94
CA PHE A 82 -8.85 -6.74 -4.06
C PHE A 82 -9.70 -6.01 -2.99
N PHE A 83 -10.92 -6.50 -2.75
CA PHE A 83 -11.86 -5.83 -1.84
C PHE A 83 -11.44 -5.94 -0.38
N ASP A 84 -10.78 -7.03 -0.01
CA ASP A 84 -10.21 -7.20 1.33
C ASP A 84 -9.18 -6.10 1.62
N VAL A 85 -8.23 -5.90 0.71
CA VAL A 85 -7.17 -4.89 0.87
C VAL A 85 -7.70 -3.46 0.68
N LYS A 86 -8.68 -3.27 -0.21
CA LYS A 86 -9.40 -1.99 -0.31
C LYS A 86 -10.03 -1.62 1.04
N GLY A 87 -10.68 -2.58 1.71
CA GLY A 87 -11.24 -2.41 3.05
C GLY A 87 -10.16 -2.06 4.09
N ASP A 88 -9.00 -2.70 4.04
CA ASP A 88 -7.86 -2.37 4.91
C ASP A 88 -7.39 -0.91 4.69
N VAL A 89 -7.34 -0.46 3.44
CA VAL A 89 -7.00 0.94 3.10
C VAL A 89 -8.06 1.92 3.64
N GLU A 90 -9.33 1.59 3.50
CA GLU A 90 -10.42 2.41 4.06
C GLU A 90 -10.31 2.55 5.58
N VAL A 91 -10.03 1.45 6.28
CA VAL A 91 -9.81 1.45 7.75
C VAL A 91 -8.57 2.25 8.12
N LEU A 92 -7.48 2.10 7.37
CA LEU A 92 -6.23 2.84 7.60
C LEU A 92 -6.44 4.35 7.49
N LEU A 93 -7.28 4.79 6.56
CA LEU A 93 -7.55 6.20 6.29
C LEU A 93 -8.67 6.78 7.17
N ALA A 94 -9.46 5.94 7.84
CA ALA A 94 -10.56 6.40 8.70
C ALA A 94 -10.06 7.40 9.77
N PRO A 95 -10.83 8.45 10.08
CA PRO A 95 -12.19 8.75 9.63
C PRO A 95 -12.27 9.48 8.27
N LEU A 96 -11.14 9.67 7.59
CA LEU A 96 -11.12 10.28 6.26
C LEU A 96 -11.73 9.30 5.25
N GLN A 97 -12.48 9.85 4.28
CA GLN A 97 -13.10 9.05 3.23
C GLN A 97 -12.32 9.17 1.93
N ALA A 98 -11.71 8.06 1.52
CA ALA A 98 -11.04 7.96 0.24
C ALA A 98 -12.00 7.53 -0.87
N SER A 99 -11.72 7.97 -2.08
CA SER A 99 -12.37 7.50 -3.31
C SER A 99 -11.45 6.58 -4.06
N PHE A 100 -12.04 5.57 -4.71
CA PHE A 100 -11.32 4.58 -5.51
C PHE A 100 -11.84 4.63 -6.94
N ARG A 101 -10.94 4.75 -7.91
CA ARG A 101 -11.27 4.78 -9.34
C ARG A 101 -10.36 3.81 -10.09
N PRO A 102 -10.83 3.21 -11.19
CA PRO A 102 -9.95 2.44 -12.05
C PRO A 102 -8.69 3.23 -12.39
N GLY A 103 -7.54 2.62 -12.22
CA GLY A 103 -6.25 3.24 -12.43
C GLY A 103 -5.24 2.29 -13.06
N SER A 104 -4.07 2.81 -13.35
CA SER A 104 -2.94 2.06 -13.90
C SER A 104 -1.69 2.33 -13.08
N HIS A 105 -0.97 1.27 -12.76
CA HIS A 105 0.31 1.34 -12.06
C HIS A 105 1.25 0.25 -12.63
N PRO A 106 2.54 0.57 -12.88
CA PRO A 106 3.47 -0.38 -13.51
C PRO A 106 3.65 -1.70 -12.77
N ALA A 107 3.49 -1.69 -11.45
CA ALA A 107 3.63 -2.88 -10.62
C ALA A 107 2.32 -3.67 -10.45
N MET A 108 1.20 -3.19 -10.96
CA MET A 108 -0.12 -3.76 -10.72
C MET A 108 -0.78 -4.25 -12.00
N HIS A 109 -1.66 -5.24 -11.86
CA HIS A 109 -2.41 -5.82 -12.96
C HIS A 109 -3.30 -4.75 -13.63
N PRO A 110 -3.25 -4.60 -14.98
CA PRO A 110 -3.94 -3.52 -15.69
C PRO A 110 -5.45 -3.44 -15.46
N GLY A 111 -6.10 -4.59 -15.26
CA GLY A 111 -7.54 -4.67 -15.02
C GLY A 111 -7.96 -4.79 -13.55
N ARG A 112 -6.98 -4.77 -12.62
CA ARG A 112 -7.23 -4.99 -11.18
C ARG A 112 -6.42 -4.02 -10.34
N CYS A 113 -6.53 -2.74 -10.68
CA CYS A 113 -5.83 -1.65 -10.03
C CYS A 113 -6.77 -0.46 -9.88
N ALA A 114 -6.78 0.14 -8.72
CA ALA A 114 -7.50 1.38 -8.45
C ALA A 114 -6.56 2.47 -7.94
N GLN A 115 -6.76 3.68 -8.41
CA GLN A 115 -6.17 4.88 -7.85
C GLN A 115 -6.96 5.29 -6.60
N VAL A 116 -6.24 5.59 -5.54
CA VAL A 116 -6.81 6.09 -4.28
C VAL A 116 -6.70 7.60 -4.26
N THR A 117 -7.82 8.29 -4.04
CA THR A 117 -7.86 9.75 -3.95
C THR A 117 -8.45 10.19 -2.62
N LEU A 118 -7.92 11.28 -2.09
CA LEU A 118 -8.37 11.93 -0.87
C LEU A 118 -8.58 13.40 -1.17
N ASP A 119 -9.81 13.90 -0.98
CA ASP A 119 -10.21 15.27 -1.35
C ASP A 119 -9.84 15.65 -2.80
N GLY A 120 -10.05 14.74 -3.74
CA GLY A 120 -9.72 14.92 -5.15
C GLY A 120 -8.24 14.83 -5.50
N ARG A 121 -7.35 14.67 -4.52
CA ARG A 121 -5.91 14.47 -4.73
C ARG A 121 -5.57 12.98 -4.76
N ALA A 122 -4.88 12.54 -5.80
CA ALA A 122 -4.36 11.19 -5.87
C ALA A 122 -3.27 10.99 -4.80
N ILE A 123 -3.43 9.96 -3.97
CA ILE A 123 -2.48 9.63 -2.90
C ILE A 123 -1.79 8.28 -3.10
N GLY A 124 -2.25 7.45 -4.02
CA GLY A 124 -1.63 6.17 -4.28
C GLY A 124 -2.52 5.19 -5.02
N PHE A 125 -2.20 3.91 -4.89
CA PHE A 125 -2.84 2.82 -5.62
C PHE A 125 -3.05 1.60 -4.72
N VAL A 126 -4.07 0.82 -5.06
CA VAL A 126 -4.34 -0.51 -4.53
C VAL A 126 -4.64 -1.45 -5.69
N GLY A 127 -4.09 -2.64 -5.69
CA GLY A 127 -4.33 -3.60 -6.77
C GLY A 127 -3.59 -4.92 -6.62
N GLU A 128 -3.86 -5.82 -7.53
CA GLU A 128 -3.17 -7.11 -7.65
C GLU A 128 -1.81 -6.91 -8.32
N LEU A 129 -0.81 -7.66 -7.88
CA LEU A 129 0.52 -7.62 -8.49
C LEU A 129 0.45 -7.95 -10.00
N HIS A 130 1.20 -7.20 -10.80
CA HIS A 130 1.31 -7.44 -12.23
C HIS A 130 1.82 -8.86 -12.52
N PRO A 131 1.25 -9.59 -13.49
CA PRO A 131 1.66 -10.97 -13.80
C PRO A 131 3.16 -11.13 -14.11
N GLN A 132 3.77 -10.13 -14.74
CA GLN A 132 5.21 -10.12 -15.04
C GLN A 132 6.05 -10.16 -13.75
N TRP A 133 5.69 -9.39 -12.74
CA TRP A 133 6.38 -9.37 -11.45
C TRP A 133 6.10 -10.63 -10.64
N ARG A 134 4.86 -11.14 -10.70
CA ARG A 134 4.54 -12.45 -10.11
C ARG A 134 5.46 -13.55 -10.62
N GLN A 135 5.68 -13.59 -11.94
CA GLN A 135 6.58 -14.57 -12.57
C GLN A 135 8.05 -14.33 -12.16
N GLN A 136 8.50 -13.10 -12.18
CA GLN A 136 9.89 -12.75 -11.84
C GLN A 136 10.23 -13.07 -10.37
N PHE A 137 9.29 -12.88 -9.45
CA PHE A 137 9.44 -13.26 -8.04
C PHE A 137 9.09 -14.73 -7.76
N GLU A 138 8.66 -15.47 -8.78
CA GLU A 138 8.27 -16.90 -8.67
C GLU A 138 7.20 -17.14 -7.62
N LEU A 139 6.18 -16.29 -7.59
CA LEU A 139 5.08 -16.39 -6.63
C LEU A 139 3.98 -17.31 -7.17
N ALA A 140 3.50 -18.23 -6.32
CA ALA A 140 2.41 -19.15 -6.67
C ALA A 140 1.08 -18.40 -6.89
N GLN A 141 0.84 -17.32 -6.15
CA GLN A 141 -0.32 -16.46 -6.24
C GLN A 141 0.10 -15.00 -6.28
N ALA A 142 -0.65 -14.18 -7.02
CA ALA A 142 -0.43 -12.75 -7.01
C ALA A 142 -0.93 -12.17 -5.68
N PRO A 143 -0.09 -11.48 -4.90
CA PRO A 143 -0.52 -10.74 -3.73
C PRO A 143 -1.34 -9.51 -4.14
N ILE A 144 -2.14 -9.01 -3.21
CA ILE A 144 -2.78 -7.70 -3.31
C ILE A 144 -1.92 -6.70 -2.56
N LEU A 145 -1.68 -5.55 -3.17
CA LEU A 145 -0.74 -4.54 -2.71
C LEU A 145 -1.42 -3.18 -2.63
N PHE A 146 -0.94 -2.33 -1.74
CA PHE A 146 -1.20 -0.89 -1.81
C PHE A 146 0.07 -0.10 -1.48
N GLU A 147 0.15 1.11 -2.01
CA GLU A 147 1.15 2.10 -1.65
C GLU A 147 0.52 3.49 -1.69
N LEU A 148 0.66 4.24 -0.60
CA LEU A 148 0.05 5.55 -0.42
C LEU A 148 1.09 6.56 0.04
N ASP A 149 1.01 7.79 -0.49
CA ASP A 149 1.70 8.95 0.07
C ASP A 149 1.10 9.30 1.43
N LEU A 150 1.94 9.42 2.44
CA LEU A 150 1.49 9.63 3.82
C LEU A 150 1.24 11.11 4.14
N ASP A 151 2.04 12.03 3.58
CA ASP A 151 1.94 13.46 3.88
C ASP A 151 0.53 14.04 3.63
N PRO A 152 -0.16 13.74 2.49
CA PRO A 152 -1.52 14.20 2.29
C PRO A 152 -2.51 13.72 3.35
N VAL A 153 -2.29 12.53 3.90
CA VAL A 153 -3.14 11.95 4.96
C VAL A 153 -2.90 12.67 6.28
N LEU A 154 -1.65 12.95 6.63
CA LEU A 154 -1.28 13.63 7.87
C LEU A 154 -1.67 15.12 7.88
N GLN A 155 -1.79 15.74 6.71
CA GLN A 155 -2.20 17.14 6.56
C GLN A 155 -3.72 17.34 6.70
N GLN A 156 -4.50 16.28 6.65
CA GLN A 156 -5.94 16.35 6.82
C GLN A 156 -6.29 16.72 8.27
N ARG A 157 -7.27 17.62 8.45
CA ARG A 157 -7.80 17.93 9.76
C ARG A 157 -8.57 16.74 10.30
N VAL A 158 -8.24 16.32 11.50
CA VAL A 158 -9.09 15.36 12.23
C VAL A 158 -10.45 16.02 12.45
N PRO A 159 -11.57 15.35 12.15
CA PRO A 159 -12.89 15.89 12.41
C PRO A 159 -13.02 16.30 13.87
N GLU A 160 -13.46 17.53 14.12
CA GLU A 160 -13.71 18.00 15.48
C GLU A 160 -14.86 17.19 16.11
N PHE A 161 -14.67 16.83 17.37
CA PHE A 161 -15.72 16.17 18.15
C PHE A 161 -16.93 17.11 18.26
N LYS A 162 -18.05 16.74 17.67
CA LYS A 162 -19.33 17.43 17.90
C LYS A 162 -19.99 16.78 19.10
N PRO A 163 -20.13 17.50 20.24
CA PRO A 163 -20.83 16.94 21.38
C PRO A 163 -22.30 16.66 21.00
N VAL A 164 -22.76 15.48 21.34
CA VAL A 164 -24.16 15.10 21.15
C VAL A 164 -25.01 16.03 22.04
N ALA A 165 -25.96 16.73 21.42
CA ALA A 165 -26.91 17.54 22.18
C ALA A 165 -27.64 16.63 23.20
N LYS A 166 -27.61 17.02 24.48
CA LYS A 166 -28.43 16.34 25.48
C LYS A 166 -29.90 16.47 25.07
N LEU A 167 -30.54 15.33 24.83
CA LEU A 167 -32.00 15.26 24.73
C LEU A 167 -32.58 15.80 26.05
N GLN A 168 -33.36 16.88 25.93
CA GLN A 168 -34.18 17.41 27.01
C GLN A 168 -35.39 16.51 27.22
#